data_54d350112bea106f7666a1e0b9635833
#
_entry.id   54d350112bea106f7666a1e0b9635833
#
_cell.length_a   1.000
_cell.length_b   1.000
_cell.length_c   1.000
_cell.angle_alpha   90.00
_cell.angle_beta   90.00
_cell.angle_gamma   90.00
#
_symmetry.space_group_name_H-M   'P 1'
#
loop_
_entity.id
_entity.type
_entity.pdbx_description
1 polymer ?
#
loop_
_entity_poly.entity_id
_entity_poly.type
_entity_poly.pdbx_seq_one_letter_code
_entity_poly.pdbx_strand_id
1 'polypeptide(L)'
;AKLDSGTAILQKEKIFIKELILHSAEPLAISMDLHVVKLCLNGNDTDSFQGDFGWSAEAITNILKNGIEHMENGGNLYVSWSEKSVYSEIEIEDEGSGISDEELPHIFERFYRGKTARHSGFGIGMAMAQSIFAKQNGTIKAQNREEGGAKFVIHVRK
;
A
#
# COMPACT_ATOMS: atom_id res chain seq x y z
N ALA A 1 6.87 -8.00 13.29
CA ALA A 1 7.09 -8.86 13.43
C ALA A 1 8.13 -9.85 12.94
N LYS A 2 7.73 -11.08 12.72
CA LYS A 2 8.70 -12.14 12.44
C LYS A 2 9.47 -11.94 11.14
N LEU A 3 8.88 -11.23 10.20
CA LEU A 3 9.54 -10.98 8.91
C LEU A 3 10.84 -10.20 9.10
N ASP A 4 10.85 -9.23 9.98
CA ASP A 4 12.00 -8.39 10.24
C ASP A 4 13.11 -9.12 11.00
N SER A 5 12.75 -10.18 11.72
CA SER A 5 13.74 -10.95 12.48
C SER A 5 14.52 -11.93 11.61
N GLY A 6 14.14 -12.08 10.34
CA GLY A 6 14.79 -13.01 9.44
C GLY A 6 14.36 -14.46 9.61
N THR A 7 13.39 -14.71 10.50
CA THR A 7 12.91 -16.09 10.74
C THR A 7 11.74 -16.47 9.84
N ALA A 8 11.09 -15.48 9.22
CA ALA A 8 9.97 -15.75 8.32
C ALA A 8 10.48 -16.21 6.95
N ILE A 9 9.85 -17.23 6.43
CA ILE A 9 10.17 -17.75 5.10
C ILE A 9 9.05 -17.33 4.15
N LEU A 10 9.42 -16.61 3.11
CA LEU A 10 8.46 -16.19 2.08
C LEU A 10 8.22 -17.34 1.13
N GLN A 11 6.95 -17.64 0.91
CA GLN A 11 6.56 -18.68 -0.04
C GLN A 11 6.12 -18.03 -1.33
N LYS A 12 7.03 -17.94 -2.28
CA LYS A 12 6.76 -17.28 -3.55
C LYS A 12 5.87 -18.12 -4.44
N GLU A 13 4.83 -17.49 -4.93
CA GLU A 13 3.90 -18.09 -5.87
C GLU A 13 3.40 -17.01 -6.82
N LYS A 14 2.72 -17.43 -7.87
CA LYS A 14 2.11 -16.50 -8.79
C LYS A 14 0.92 -15.84 -8.13
N ILE A 15 0.94 -14.53 -8.05
CA ILE A 15 -0.13 -13.75 -7.43
C ILE A 15 -0.83 -12.93 -8.51
N PHE A 16 -2.14 -13.13 -8.66
CA PHE A 16 -2.93 -12.25 -9.52
C PHE A 16 -3.22 -10.97 -8.74
N ILE A 17 -2.83 -9.84 -9.31
CA ILE A 17 -2.87 -8.57 -8.59
C ILE A 17 -4.29 -8.19 -8.18
N LYS A 18 -5.25 -8.38 -9.07
CA LYS A 18 -6.65 -8.07 -8.74
C LYS A 18 -7.14 -8.86 -7.52
N GLU A 19 -6.84 -10.16 -7.49
CA GLU A 19 -7.19 -11.00 -6.34
C GLU A 19 -6.55 -10.48 -5.06
N LEU A 20 -5.29 -10.11 -5.14
CA LEU A 20 -4.56 -9.60 -4.00
C LEU A 20 -5.21 -8.31 -3.47
N ILE A 21 -5.55 -7.38 -4.37
CA ILE A 21 -6.15 -6.11 -3.95
C ILE A 21 -7.51 -6.34 -3.30
N LEU A 22 -8.35 -7.17 -3.91
CA LEU A 22 -9.69 -7.46 -3.36
C LEU A 22 -9.58 -8.13 -1.99
N HIS A 23 -8.67 -9.10 -1.85
CA HIS A 23 -8.46 -9.78 -0.57
C HIS A 23 -7.96 -8.80 0.49
N SER A 24 -7.04 -7.91 0.12
CA SER A 24 -6.46 -6.94 1.05
C SER A 24 -7.46 -5.89 1.50
N ALA A 25 -8.43 -5.54 0.65
CA ALA A 25 -9.44 -4.54 0.96
C ALA A 25 -10.59 -5.09 1.81
N GLU A 26 -10.81 -6.40 1.79
CA GLU A 26 -11.94 -7.02 2.48
C GLU A 26 -12.04 -6.66 3.95
N PRO A 27 -10.95 -6.73 4.75
CA PRO A 27 -11.03 -6.35 6.18
C PRO A 27 -11.34 -4.88 6.41
N LEU A 28 -11.24 -4.05 5.37
CA LEU A 28 -11.42 -2.60 5.48
C LEU A 28 -12.81 -2.12 5.03
N ALA A 29 -13.69 -3.05 4.67
CA ALA A 29 -15.00 -2.70 4.10
C ALA A 29 -15.82 -1.79 5.03
N ILE A 30 -15.88 -2.12 6.32
CA ILE A 30 -16.62 -1.30 7.29
C ILE A 30 -15.97 0.06 7.45
N SER A 31 -14.64 0.10 7.53
CA SER A 31 -13.90 1.35 7.64
C SER A 31 -14.16 2.26 6.44
N MET A 32 -14.18 1.70 5.25
CA MET A 32 -14.48 2.45 4.04
C MET A 32 -15.89 3.03 4.07
N ASP A 33 -16.87 2.26 4.52
CA ASP A 33 -18.24 2.76 4.66
C ASP A 33 -18.32 3.91 5.66
N LEU A 34 -17.67 3.75 6.82
CA LEU A 34 -17.69 4.77 7.86
C LEU A 34 -17.02 6.07 7.43
N HIS A 35 -15.96 5.99 6.63
CA HIS A 35 -15.24 7.17 6.14
C HIS A 35 -15.78 7.69 4.81
N VAL A 36 -16.78 7.02 4.25
CA VAL A 36 -17.37 7.36 2.95
C VAL A 36 -16.30 7.31 1.85
N VAL A 37 -15.55 6.22 1.84
CA VAL A 37 -14.47 6.00 0.86
C VAL A 37 -14.93 4.95 -0.15
N LYS A 38 -14.74 5.26 -1.44
CA LYS A 38 -15.05 4.35 -2.53
C LYS A 38 -13.75 3.78 -3.10
N LEU A 39 -13.67 2.46 -3.24
CA LEU A 39 -12.53 1.80 -3.86
C LEU A 39 -12.74 1.72 -5.37
N CYS A 40 -11.78 2.25 -6.12
CA CYS A 40 -11.84 2.29 -7.58
C CYS A 40 -10.65 1.50 -8.15
N LEU A 41 -10.92 0.44 -8.89
CA LEU A 41 -9.89 -0.47 -9.40
C LEU A 41 -9.72 -0.33 -10.90
N ASN A 42 -8.48 -0.41 -11.37
CA ASN A 42 -8.16 -0.33 -12.79
C ASN A 42 -6.93 -1.19 -13.12
N GLY A 43 -7.13 -2.21 -13.94
CA GLY A 43 -6.05 -3.10 -14.37
C GLY A 43 -6.61 -4.37 -14.97
N ASN A 44 -5.76 -5.18 -15.56
CA ASN A 44 -6.16 -6.45 -16.16
C ASN A 44 -6.24 -7.54 -15.10
N ASP A 45 -7.27 -8.39 -15.21
CA ASP A 45 -7.50 -9.48 -14.26
C ASP A 45 -6.35 -10.49 -14.24
N THR A 46 -5.61 -10.61 -15.32
CA THR A 46 -4.56 -11.60 -15.47
C THR A 46 -3.16 -11.09 -15.13
N ASP A 47 -3.01 -9.81 -14.85
CA ASP A 47 -1.72 -9.26 -14.46
C ASP A 47 -1.28 -9.84 -13.12
N SER A 48 0.00 -10.19 -13.01
CA SER A 48 0.50 -10.94 -11.86
C SER A 48 1.94 -10.56 -11.51
N PHE A 49 2.37 -11.04 -10.35
CA PHE A 49 3.79 -11.03 -9.98
C PHE A 49 4.07 -12.25 -9.11
N GLN A 50 5.35 -12.54 -8.91
CA GLN A 50 5.77 -13.64 -8.04
C GLN A 50 6.05 -13.09 -6.65
N GLY A 51 5.41 -13.65 -5.64
CA GLY A 51 5.60 -13.19 -4.28
C GLY A 51 4.85 -14.06 -3.29
N ASP A 52 4.85 -13.64 -2.04
CA ASP A 52 4.11 -14.29 -0.96
C ASP A 52 2.77 -13.60 -0.82
N PHE A 53 1.69 -14.33 -1.04
CA PHE A 53 0.34 -13.74 -1.03
C PHE A 53 -0.01 -13.16 0.33
N GLY A 54 0.20 -13.92 1.39
CA GLY A 54 -0.17 -13.49 2.74
C GLY A 54 0.56 -12.24 3.19
N TRP A 55 1.87 -12.21 3.03
CA TRP A 55 2.66 -11.04 3.40
C TRP A 55 2.35 -9.84 2.51
N SER A 56 2.19 -10.08 1.21
CA SER A 56 1.82 -9.00 0.28
C SER A 56 0.47 -8.41 0.62
N ALA A 57 -0.50 -9.26 0.98
CA ALA A 57 -1.83 -8.79 1.39
C ALA A 57 -1.73 -7.92 2.64
N GLU A 58 -0.91 -8.31 3.60
CA GLU A 58 -0.71 -7.50 4.81
C GLU A 58 -0.15 -6.11 4.48
N ALA A 59 0.84 -6.07 3.60
CA ALA A 59 1.43 -4.80 3.17
C ALA A 59 0.40 -3.92 2.47
N ILE A 60 -0.35 -4.49 1.53
CA ILE A 60 -1.38 -3.74 0.78
C ILE A 60 -2.46 -3.24 1.72
N THR A 61 -2.93 -4.08 2.64
CA THR A 61 -3.94 -3.67 3.62
C THR A 61 -3.47 -2.46 4.42
N ASN A 62 -2.21 -2.45 4.85
CA ASN A 62 -1.66 -1.32 5.60
C ASN A 62 -1.64 -0.04 4.77
N ILE A 63 -1.30 -0.14 3.49
CA ILE A 63 -1.28 1.04 2.61
C ILE A 63 -2.70 1.55 2.37
N LEU A 64 -3.64 0.66 2.10
CA LEU A 64 -5.04 1.03 1.90
C LEU A 64 -5.63 1.69 3.15
N LYS A 65 -5.36 1.10 4.31
CA LYS A 65 -5.82 1.63 5.59
C LYS A 65 -5.31 3.04 5.82
N ASN A 66 -4.03 3.26 5.52
CA ASN A 66 -3.45 4.58 5.64
C ASN A 66 -4.19 5.61 4.78
N GLY A 67 -4.48 5.25 3.54
CA GLY A 67 -5.23 6.14 2.64
C GLY A 67 -6.62 6.45 3.15
N ILE A 68 -7.34 5.45 3.68
CA ILE A 68 -8.68 5.64 4.23
C ILE A 68 -8.62 6.61 5.41
N GLU A 69 -7.66 6.43 6.31
CA GLU A 69 -7.52 7.26 7.50
C GLU A 69 -7.22 8.72 7.17
N HIS A 70 -6.58 8.98 6.03
CA HIS A 70 -6.26 10.33 5.61
C HIS A 70 -7.40 11.01 4.84
N MET A 71 -8.48 10.31 4.57
CA MET A 71 -9.65 10.86 3.88
C MET A 71 -10.80 11.08 4.87
N GLU A 72 -10.63 12.04 5.78
CA GLU A 72 -11.62 12.30 6.83
C GLU A 72 -13.00 12.66 6.29
N ASN A 73 -13.05 13.30 5.14
CA ASN A 73 -14.31 13.73 4.53
C ASN A 73 -14.75 12.83 3.36
N GLY A 74 -14.16 11.64 3.30
CA GLY A 74 -14.45 10.71 2.24
C GLY A 74 -13.66 10.99 0.98
N GLY A 75 -13.93 10.21 -0.06
CA GLY A 75 -13.26 10.35 -1.33
C GLY A 75 -13.04 9.01 -1.99
N ASN A 76 -12.24 9.01 -3.03
CA ASN A 76 -11.94 7.80 -3.80
C ASN A 76 -10.54 7.30 -3.46
N LEU A 77 -10.43 5.99 -3.31
CA LEU A 77 -9.16 5.30 -3.14
C LEU A 77 -8.93 4.52 -4.45
N TYR A 78 -7.99 4.99 -5.24
CA TYR A 78 -7.71 4.43 -6.55
C TYR A 78 -6.60 3.41 -6.46
N VAL A 79 -6.82 2.22 -7.00
CA VAL A 79 -5.77 1.21 -7.11
C VAL A 79 -5.70 0.78 -8.57
N SER A 80 -4.55 0.99 -9.18
CA SER A 80 -4.32 0.58 -10.55
C SER A 80 -3.07 -0.29 -10.61
N TRP A 81 -2.98 -1.14 -11.63
CA TRP A 81 -1.83 -2.02 -11.78
C TRP A 81 -1.60 -2.36 -13.25
N SER A 82 -0.36 -2.76 -13.52
CA SER A 82 0.03 -3.25 -14.84
C SER A 82 1.21 -4.20 -14.71
N GLU A 83 1.22 -5.21 -15.55
CA GLU A 83 2.34 -6.13 -15.64
C GLU A 83 3.15 -5.78 -16.88
N LYS A 84 4.44 -5.48 -16.66
CA LYS A 84 5.35 -5.12 -17.75
C LYS A 84 6.38 -6.24 -17.93
N SER A 85 7.24 -6.12 -18.94
CA SER A 85 8.18 -7.20 -19.27
C SER A 85 9.20 -7.47 -18.16
N VAL A 86 9.61 -6.44 -17.40
CA VAL A 86 10.66 -6.55 -16.39
C VAL A 86 10.13 -6.48 -14.98
N TYR A 87 8.99 -5.82 -14.78
CA TYR A 87 8.41 -5.64 -13.45
C TYR A 87 6.90 -5.50 -13.55
N SER A 88 6.22 -5.69 -12.41
CA SER A 88 4.81 -5.37 -12.27
C SER A 88 4.68 -4.15 -11.35
N GLU A 89 3.69 -3.31 -11.61
CA GLU A 89 3.49 -2.06 -10.90
C GLU A 89 2.10 -2.01 -10.29
N ILE A 90 2.04 -1.54 -9.04
CA ILE A 90 0.77 -1.27 -8.36
C ILE A 90 0.83 0.16 -7.85
N GLU A 91 -0.19 0.95 -8.17
CA GLU A 91 -0.31 2.33 -7.68
C GLU A 91 -1.54 2.45 -6.80
N ILE A 92 -1.36 3.05 -5.63
CA ILE A 92 -2.44 3.27 -4.67
C ILE A 92 -2.49 4.77 -4.39
N GLU A 93 -3.63 5.42 -4.72
CA GLU A 93 -3.77 6.87 -4.60
C GLU A 93 -5.00 7.21 -3.77
N ASP A 94 -4.83 8.15 -2.85
CA ASP A 94 -5.96 8.66 -2.08
C ASP A 94 -6.21 10.14 -2.40
N GLU A 95 -7.39 10.61 -2.03
CA GLU A 95 -7.79 12.01 -2.20
C GLU A 95 -7.75 12.75 -0.87
N GLY A 96 -6.86 12.34 0.02
CA GLY A 96 -6.75 12.92 1.34
C GLY A 96 -5.89 14.18 1.37
N SER A 97 -5.36 14.45 2.54
CA SER A 97 -4.57 15.68 2.78
C SER A 97 -3.18 15.64 2.18
N GLY A 98 -2.73 14.48 1.74
CA GLY A 98 -1.36 14.33 1.25
C GLY A 98 -0.36 14.19 2.38
N ILE A 99 0.90 14.24 2.03
CA ILE A 99 2.02 14.07 2.96
C ILE A 99 2.83 15.36 2.93
N SER A 100 3.12 15.93 4.10
CA SER A 100 3.91 17.16 4.16
C SER A 100 5.33 16.90 3.67
N ASP A 101 5.99 17.94 3.19
CA ASP A 101 7.38 17.84 2.73
C ASP A 101 8.31 17.38 3.87
N GLU A 102 7.99 17.74 5.11
CA GLU A 102 8.77 17.33 6.27
C GLU A 102 8.62 15.83 6.54
N GLU A 103 7.42 15.29 6.36
CA GLU A 103 7.14 13.89 6.67
C GLU A 103 7.55 12.94 5.55
N LEU A 104 7.49 13.40 4.30
CA LEU A 104 7.69 12.53 3.14
C LEU A 104 8.99 11.72 3.19
N PRO A 105 10.15 12.27 3.59
CA PRO A 105 11.37 11.48 3.66
C PRO A 105 11.36 10.40 4.76
N HIS A 106 10.42 10.48 5.69
CA HIS A 106 10.44 9.64 6.90
C HIS A 106 9.32 8.60 6.97
N ILE A 107 8.40 8.59 6.01
CA ILE A 107 7.19 7.77 6.15
C ILE A 107 7.45 6.27 6.20
N PHE A 108 8.60 5.82 5.71
CA PHE A 108 8.99 4.41 5.77
C PHE A 108 9.94 4.09 6.93
N GLU A 109 10.24 5.08 7.78
CA GLU A 109 11.06 4.85 8.96
C GLU A 109 10.22 4.19 10.05
N ARG A 110 10.81 3.23 10.75
CA ARG A 110 10.10 2.55 11.83
C ARG A 110 9.80 3.54 12.95
N PHE A 111 8.58 3.45 13.46
CA PHE A 111 8.10 4.26 14.58
C PHE A 111 8.01 5.75 14.30
N TYR A 112 8.25 6.17 13.05
CA TYR A 112 8.06 7.58 12.73
C TYR A 112 6.57 7.92 12.78
N ARG A 113 6.26 9.03 13.45
CA ARG A 113 4.91 9.58 13.48
C ARG A 113 4.99 11.04 13.12
N GLY A 114 4.10 11.50 12.27
CA GLY A 114 4.05 12.90 11.89
C GLY A 114 3.68 13.78 13.08
N LYS A 115 3.68 15.09 12.85
CA LYS A 115 3.40 16.08 13.89
C LYS A 115 2.02 15.93 14.51
N THR A 116 1.06 15.43 13.74
CA THR A 116 -0.29 15.20 14.24
C THR A 116 -0.43 13.74 14.63
N ALA A 117 -0.42 13.46 15.93
CA ALA A 117 -0.55 12.11 16.45
C ALA A 117 -1.86 11.44 16.00
N ARG A 118 -2.85 12.22 15.58
CA ARG A 118 -4.13 11.73 15.08
C ARG A 118 -4.00 10.91 13.80
N HIS A 119 -2.98 11.19 13.01
CA HIS A 119 -2.76 10.54 11.72
C HIS A 119 -1.47 9.72 11.77
N SER A 120 -1.39 8.86 12.77
CA SER A 120 -0.20 8.08 13.04
C SER A 120 -0.10 6.83 12.17
N GLY A 121 -0.78 6.84 11.02
CA GLY A 121 -0.83 5.68 10.13
C GLY A 121 0.50 5.27 9.52
N PHE A 122 1.52 6.11 9.59
CA PHE A 122 2.80 5.79 8.98
C PHE A 122 3.65 4.84 9.82
N GLY A 123 3.65 4.96 11.10
CA GLY A 123 4.42 4.18 12.06
C GLY A 123 5.03 2.86 11.55
N ILE A 124 4.71 1.78 12.25
CA ILE A 124 5.24 0.46 11.92
C ILE A 124 4.68 -0.06 10.59
N GLY A 125 3.43 0.31 10.26
CA GLY A 125 2.74 -0.20 9.09
C GLY A 125 3.45 0.09 7.76
N MET A 126 3.91 1.31 7.57
CA MET A 126 4.58 1.66 6.32
C MET A 126 5.99 1.08 6.24
N ALA A 127 6.72 1.06 7.35
CA ALA A 127 8.04 0.42 7.39
C ALA A 127 7.92 -1.08 7.10
N MET A 128 6.90 -1.72 7.65
CA MET A 128 6.65 -3.14 7.40
C MET A 128 6.30 -3.39 5.93
N ALA A 129 5.45 -2.55 5.35
CA ALA A 129 5.09 -2.71 3.94
C ALA A 129 6.32 -2.61 3.04
N GLN A 130 7.20 -1.66 3.30
CA GLN A 130 8.43 -1.52 2.54
C GLN A 130 9.33 -2.77 2.69
N SER A 131 9.46 -3.27 3.92
CA SER A 131 10.25 -4.46 4.20
C SER A 131 9.71 -5.70 3.48
N ILE A 132 8.39 -5.86 3.48
CA ILE A 132 7.74 -6.99 2.82
C ILE A 132 8.07 -6.99 1.32
N PHE A 133 7.92 -5.86 0.65
CA PHE A 133 8.20 -5.81 -0.77
C PHE A 133 9.70 -5.88 -1.06
N ALA A 134 10.55 -5.30 -0.22
CA ALA A 134 12.00 -5.39 -0.40
C ALA A 134 12.47 -6.85 -0.42
N LYS A 135 11.86 -7.70 0.41
CA LYS A 135 12.22 -9.13 0.44
C LYS A 135 11.68 -9.91 -0.77
N GLN A 136 10.88 -9.28 -1.60
CA GLN A 136 10.31 -9.90 -2.79
C GLN A 136 10.78 -9.23 -4.08
N ASN A 137 11.98 -8.64 -4.05
CA ASN A 137 12.55 -7.92 -5.18
C ASN A 137 11.72 -6.72 -5.58
N GLY A 138 11.10 -6.08 -4.61
CA GLY A 138 10.23 -4.95 -4.84
C GLY A 138 10.69 -3.69 -4.15
N THR A 139 10.13 -2.59 -4.60
CA THR A 139 10.32 -1.28 -3.99
C THR A 139 8.96 -0.63 -3.79
N ILE A 140 8.90 0.28 -2.83
CA ILE A 140 7.73 1.11 -2.62
C ILE A 140 8.18 2.55 -2.48
N LYS A 141 7.51 3.45 -3.19
CA LYS A 141 7.81 4.89 -3.14
C LYS A 141 6.53 5.65 -2.87
N ALA A 142 6.67 6.79 -2.22
CA ALA A 142 5.54 7.65 -1.91
C ALA A 142 5.77 9.04 -2.48
N GLN A 143 4.69 9.65 -2.91
CA GLN A 143 4.71 11.02 -3.42
C GLN A 143 3.32 11.62 -3.24
N ASN A 144 3.22 12.92 -3.41
CA ASN A 144 1.93 13.59 -3.44
C ASN A 144 1.38 13.61 -4.86
N ARG A 145 0.06 13.54 -4.97
CA ARG A 145 -0.64 13.70 -6.26
C ARG A 145 -0.72 15.16 -6.61
N GLU A 146 -0.68 15.48 -7.90
CA GLU A 146 -0.88 16.86 -8.36
C GLU A 146 -2.28 17.36 -7.97
N GLU A 147 -3.27 16.49 -8.03
CA GLU A 147 -4.67 16.83 -7.73
C GLU A 147 -4.97 16.87 -6.24
N GLY A 148 -4.01 16.54 -5.39
CA GLY A 148 -4.19 16.43 -3.95
C GLY A 148 -4.26 14.99 -3.51
N GLY A 149 -3.73 14.72 -2.32
CA GLY A 149 -3.66 13.38 -1.77
C GLY A 149 -2.30 12.74 -1.99
N ALA A 150 -2.15 11.52 -1.53
CA ALA A 150 -0.90 10.78 -1.60
C ALA A 150 -0.98 9.66 -2.62
N LYS A 151 0.18 9.27 -3.13
CA LYS A 151 0.32 8.18 -4.09
C LYS A 151 1.46 7.27 -3.66
N PHE A 152 1.19 5.98 -3.58
CA PHE A 152 2.20 4.96 -3.31
C PHE A 152 2.38 4.12 -4.56
N VAL A 153 3.64 3.93 -4.96
CA VAL A 153 3.98 3.16 -6.16
C VAL A 153 4.82 1.96 -5.75
N ILE A 154 4.33 0.78 -6.05
CA ILE A 154 5.00 -0.48 -5.75
C ILE A 154 5.47 -1.10 -7.06
N HIS A 155 6.76 -1.43 -7.14
CA HIS A 155 7.32 -2.17 -8.25
C HIS A 155 7.85 -3.50 -7.74
N VAL A 156 7.48 -4.59 -8.39
CA VAL A 156 8.03 -5.92 -8.09
C VAL A 156 8.70 -6.43 -9.34
N ARG A 157 10.02 -6.64 -9.27
CA ARG A 157 10.82 -7.10 -10.41
C ARG A 157 10.57 -8.58 -10.69
N LYS A 158 10.61 -8.94 -11.95
CA LYS A 158 10.46 -10.33 -12.37
C LYS A 158 11.74 -11.12 -12.22
#